data_39b85acef12782465ac13e5fe5fae6dd
#
_entry.id   39b85acef12782465ac13e5fe5fae6dd
#
_cell.length_a   1.000
_cell.length_b   1.000
_cell.length_c   1.000
_cell.angle_alpha   90.00
_cell.angle_beta   90.00
_cell.angle_gamma   90.00
#
_symmetry.space_group_name_H-M   'P 1'
#
loop_
_entity.id
_entity.type
_entity.pdbx_description
1 polymer ?
#
loop_
_entity_poly.entity_id
_entity_poly.type
_entity_poly.pdbx_seq_one_letter_code
_entity_poly.pdbx_strand_id
1 'polypeptide(L)'
;MAYQKVTLNLKMKDVELVKPSKFTPSCILSLSTLDNRGIYNNHCQTVHVYRSSETRDFDSSFNLCHVFKEALSKALFYYYPFAGRLMKHADDGKLRVNCNSNAENYGVPFLEAIANCTLSSINYLDNTDTEIAKHLVLNPQDLSYPLVFKVTKFLCGGFTIGMGVLHAICDGFGASQFFNTIVELARGRIEPSVKPVWERERLVGSITKQPFPLFPMNKESIAFSPFLNQTNSTNIKQYCFKVEGEMITKLKLSLMKESENIRITTFESLAAYIWRSRVRALKLNNNGDTMLTVLVGMRRNLKGYDPIPKGFYGNSVMEANIVLKVNDLNEMSLYEIVKLIKEAKNVASSADYVKNTIDSLETNFKDRVNMVKSTGAVTVLTEWKHLGFMGENVDFGGNEIVNLVPAPCNLFAPVEISVMSSSNKFDDVDPSMKGGINLFTSLPIAAMPKFKEEIEALRSLS
;
A
#
# COMPACT_ATOMS: atom_id res chain seq x y z
N MET A 1 -7.28 -20.73 23.90
CA MET A 1 -8.63 -21.08 23.41
C MET A 1 -8.55 -21.20 21.91
N ALA A 2 -8.98 -22.33 21.32
CA ALA A 2 -9.04 -22.49 19.87
C ALA A 2 -10.14 -21.56 19.35
N TYR A 3 -9.76 -20.54 18.58
CA TYR A 3 -10.74 -19.71 17.90
C TYR A 3 -11.53 -20.59 16.92
N GLN A 4 -12.83 -20.74 17.17
CA GLN A 4 -13.72 -21.32 16.18
C GLN A 4 -13.60 -20.46 14.92
N LYS A 5 -13.25 -21.08 13.80
CA LYS A 5 -13.14 -20.41 12.50
C LYS A 5 -14.53 -19.90 12.11
N VAL A 6 -14.81 -18.64 12.38
CA VAL A 6 -16.09 -18.00 12.01
C VAL A 6 -16.17 -18.00 10.49
N THR A 7 -17.19 -18.65 9.95
CA THR A 7 -17.44 -18.59 8.50
C THR A 7 -18.14 -17.27 8.20
N LEU A 8 -17.44 -16.37 7.52
CA LEU A 8 -18.00 -15.09 7.06
C LEU A 8 -18.94 -15.35 5.88
N ASN A 9 -20.24 -15.22 6.09
CA ASN A 9 -21.24 -15.25 5.04
C ASN A 9 -21.73 -13.82 4.76
N LEU A 10 -21.74 -13.44 3.50
CA LEU A 10 -22.11 -12.09 3.07
C LEU A 10 -23.36 -12.17 2.17
N LYS A 11 -24.38 -11.42 2.55
CA LYS A 11 -25.52 -11.12 1.66
C LYS A 11 -25.15 -9.85 0.88
N MET A 12 -24.93 -10.00 -0.43
CA MET A 12 -24.55 -8.91 -1.32
C MET A 12 -25.76 -8.38 -2.08
N LYS A 13 -25.78 -7.07 -2.37
CA LYS A 13 -26.66 -6.45 -3.34
C LYS A 13 -26.01 -6.45 -4.72
N ASP A 14 -26.72 -5.95 -5.73
CA ASP A 14 -26.13 -5.73 -7.05
C ASP A 14 -25.11 -4.59 -7.01
N VAL A 15 -24.11 -4.67 -7.90
CA VAL A 15 -23.14 -3.59 -8.08
C VAL A 15 -23.81 -2.43 -8.80
N GLU A 16 -23.71 -1.25 -8.23
CA GLU A 16 -24.17 0.00 -8.83
C GLU A 16 -22.99 0.93 -9.16
N LEU A 17 -23.17 1.83 -10.13
CA LEU A 17 -22.19 2.84 -10.49
C LEU A 17 -22.50 4.16 -9.80
N VAL A 18 -21.62 4.60 -8.92
CA VAL A 18 -21.70 5.94 -8.33
C VAL A 18 -21.05 6.93 -9.29
N LYS A 19 -21.87 7.87 -9.79
CA LYS A 19 -21.43 8.92 -10.72
C LYS A 19 -21.10 10.23 -9.98
N PRO A 20 -20.27 11.12 -10.56
CA PRO A 20 -20.03 12.45 -10.03
C PRO A 20 -21.35 13.22 -9.81
N SER A 21 -21.43 14.00 -8.71
CA SER A 21 -22.63 14.76 -8.32
C SER A 21 -22.99 15.91 -9.26
N LYS A 22 -22.05 16.34 -10.09
CA LYS A 22 -22.21 17.40 -11.09
C LYS A 22 -21.56 16.97 -12.39
N PHE A 23 -21.86 17.69 -13.46
CA PHE A 23 -21.22 17.49 -14.75
C PHE A 23 -19.70 17.64 -14.64
N THR A 24 -18.96 16.78 -15.29
CA THR A 24 -17.48 16.74 -15.32
C THR A 24 -16.98 16.79 -16.75
N PRO A 25 -15.74 17.28 -16.99
CA PRO A 25 -15.18 17.35 -18.34
C PRO A 25 -15.16 15.98 -19.02
N SER A 26 -15.53 15.96 -20.31
CA SER A 26 -15.37 14.76 -21.14
C SER A 26 -14.06 14.90 -21.93
N CYS A 27 -13.03 14.13 -21.53
CA CYS A 27 -11.68 14.24 -22.08
C CYS A 27 -10.91 12.92 -21.91
N ILE A 28 -9.78 12.81 -22.61
CA ILE A 28 -8.78 11.76 -22.41
C ILE A 28 -7.57 12.39 -21.72
N LEU A 29 -7.22 11.87 -20.55
CA LEU A 29 -6.11 12.38 -19.75
C LEU A 29 -4.90 11.46 -19.84
N SER A 30 -3.74 12.05 -20.10
CA SER A 30 -2.46 11.34 -20.04
C SER A 30 -2.02 11.10 -18.62
N LEU A 31 -1.36 9.97 -18.40
CA LEU A 31 -0.68 9.63 -17.15
C LEU A 31 0.80 9.99 -17.23
N SER A 32 1.45 10.17 -16.09
CA SER A 32 2.89 10.43 -16.01
C SER A 32 3.71 9.18 -16.38
N THR A 33 5.02 9.35 -16.55
CA THR A 33 5.95 8.23 -16.71
C THR A 33 5.96 7.32 -15.48
N LEU A 34 5.83 7.89 -14.29
CA LEU A 34 5.76 7.12 -13.04
C LEU A 34 4.45 6.31 -12.93
N ASP A 35 3.33 6.88 -13.37
CA ASP A 35 2.03 6.19 -13.38
C ASP A 35 2.00 5.03 -14.39
N ASN A 36 2.71 5.16 -15.50
CA ASN A 36 2.77 4.18 -16.58
C ASN A 36 3.67 2.97 -16.30
N ARG A 37 4.07 2.71 -15.07
CA ARG A 37 4.84 1.53 -14.72
C ARG A 37 3.98 0.27 -14.79
N GLY A 38 4.43 -0.76 -15.51
CA GLY A 38 3.66 -1.98 -15.72
C GLY A 38 3.22 -2.70 -14.42
N ILE A 39 4.01 -2.57 -13.36
CA ILE A 39 3.68 -3.09 -12.02
C ILE A 39 2.46 -2.41 -11.38
N TYR A 40 2.07 -1.24 -11.86
CA TYR A 40 0.95 -0.45 -11.31
C TYR A 40 -0.42 -0.75 -11.96
N ASN A 41 -0.48 -1.67 -12.93
CA ASN A 41 -1.73 -2.04 -13.61
C ASN A 41 -2.64 -2.95 -12.78
N ASN A 42 -2.58 -2.84 -11.47
CA ASN A 42 -3.32 -3.68 -10.54
C ASN A 42 -3.98 -2.84 -9.45
N HIS A 43 -5.12 -3.31 -8.93
CA HIS A 43 -5.77 -2.68 -7.79
C HIS A 43 -5.02 -2.99 -6.50
N CYS A 44 -4.58 -1.93 -5.82
CA CYS A 44 -4.22 -2.01 -4.41
C CYS A 44 -5.49 -1.92 -3.59
N GLN A 45 -5.73 -2.92 -2.77
CA GLN A 45 -6.98 -3.03 -2.01
C GLN A 45 -6.71 -2.91 -0.51
N THR A 46 -7.54 -2.12 0.16
CA THR A 46 -7.50 -1.90 1.61
C THR A 46 -8.87 -2.08 2.22
N VAL A 47 -8.90 -2.56 3.45
CA VAL A 47 -10.12 -2.65 4.27
C VAL A 47 -9.97 -1.73 5.47
N HIS A 48 -10.81 -0.71 5.52
CA HIS A 48 -10.94 0.22 6.64
C HIS A 48 -12.01 -0.33 7.58
N VAL A 49 -11.68 -0.57 8.84
CA VAL A 49 -12.57 -1.17 9.83
C VAL A 49 -13.07 -0.12 10.80
N TYR A 50 -14.39 0.03 10.89
CA TYR A 50 -15.04 1.03 11.74
C TYR A 50 -15.85 0.36 12.85
N ARG A 51 -15.55 0.73 14.10
CA ARG A 51 -16.32 0.33 15.28
C ARG A 51 -17.45 1.31 15.50
N SER A 52 -18.65 0.79 15.78
CA SER A 52 -19.78 1.63 16.20
C SER A 52 -19.49 2.24 17.58
N SER A 53 -19.79 3.54 17.77
CA SER A 53 -19.75 4.15 19.09
C SER A 53 -20.93 3.63 19.92
N GLU A 54 -20.67 3.15 21.13
CA GLU A 54 -21.68 2.62 22.05
C GLU A 54 -22.73 3.67 22.52
N THR A 55 -22.46 4.95 22.25
CA THR A 55 -23.26 6.07 22.77
C THR A 55 -24.45 6.49 21.90
N ARG A 56 -24.66 5.83 20.77
CA ARG A 56 -25.83 6.13 19.94
C ARG A 56 -26.84 5.01 20.01
N ASP A 57 -28.03 5.31 20.53
CA ASP A 57 -29.23 4.57 20.16
C ASP A 57 -29.20 4.43 18.63
N PHE A 58 -29.38 3.20 18.14
CA PHE A 58 -29.45 2.90 16.72
C PHE A 58 -30.56 3.80 16.13
N ASP A 59 -30.22 5.03 15.74
CA ASP A 59 -31.11 5.81 14.92
C ASP A 59 -31.23 5.06 13.59
N SER A 60 -32.33 4.34 13.45
CA SER A 60 -32.69 3.57 12.28
C SER A 60 -32.70 4.40 10.99
N SER A 61 -32.59 5.73 11.13
CA SER A 61 -32.54 6.71 10.03
C SER A 61 -31.13 6.86 9.41
N PHE A 62 -30.04 6.50 10.10
CA PHE A 62 -28.69 6.65 9.54
C PHE A 62 -28.37 5.56 8.51
N ASN A 63 -28.57 5.89 7.25
CA ASN A 63 -28.20 5.01 6.15
C ASN A 63 -26.74 5.24 5.71
N LEU A 64 -25.80 4.54 6.36
CA LEU A 64 -24.37 4.60 6.07
C LEU A 64 -24.04 4.55 4.58
N CYS A 65 -24.62 3.58 3.86
CA CYS A 65 -24.31 3.40 2.43
C CYS A 65 -24.81 4.57 1.58
N HIS A 66 -25.93 5.16 1.96
CA HIS A 66 -26.44 6.37 1.31
C HIS A 66 -25.51 7.56 1.54
N VAL A 67 -25.13 7.82 2.79
CA VAL A 67 -24.20 8.91 3.14
C VAL A 67 -22.86 8.74 2.46
N PHE A 68 -22.33 7.50 2.43
CA PHE A 68 -21.05 7.21 1.75
C PHE A 68 -21.17 7.45 0.23
N LYS A 69 -22.24 6.96 -0.41
CA LYS A 69 -22.46 7.16 -1.86
C LYS A 69 -22.61 8.63 -2.23
N GLU A 70 -23.35 9.41 -1.43
CA GLU A 70 -23.44 10.86 -1.65
C GLU A 70 -22.09 11.56 -1.52
N ALA A 71 -21.32 11.23 -0.48
CA ALA A 71 -19.99 11.79 -0.28
C ALA A 71 -19.03 11.39 -1.39
N LEU A 72 -19.06 10.12 -1.82
CA LEU A 72 -18.30 9.62 -2.96
C LEU A 72 -18.67 10.35 -4.25
N SER A 73 -19.98 10.53 -4.52
CA SER A 73 -20.49 11.26 -5.68
C SER A 73 -19.99 12.71 -5.71
N LYS A 74 -19.97 13.39 -4.55
CA LYS A 74 -19.42 14.74 -4.39
C LYS A 74 -17.89 14.76 -4.56
N ALA A 75 -17.17 13.79 -4.01
CA ALA A 75 -15.72 13.67 -4.17
C ALA A 75 -15.31 13.45 -5.63
N LEU A 76 -16.07 12.63 -6.37
CA LEU A 76 -15.85 12.34 -7.78
C LEU A 76 -16.05 13.58 -8.69
N PHE A 77 -16.76 14.61 -8.24
CA PHE A 77 -16.78 15.87 -8.98
C PHE A 77 -15.39 16.52 -9.02
N TYR A 78 -14.65 16.49 -7.92
CA TYR A 78 -13.29 17.01 -7.83
C TYR A 78 -12.25 16.07 -8.41
N TYR A 79 -12.41 14.78 -8.21
CA TYR A 79 -11.53 13.70 -8.64
C TYR A 79 -12.14 12.92 -9.81
N TYR A 80 -12.72 13.59 -10.79
CA TYR A 80 -13.46 12.97 -11.89
C TYR A 80 -12.68 11.90 -12.69
N PRO A 81 -11.33 11.92 -12.76
CA PRO A 81 -10.60 10.83 -13.41
C PRO A 81 -10.81 9.46 -12.76
N PHE A 82 -11.15 9.39 -11.46
CA PHE A 82 -11.49 8.12 -10.83
C PHE A 82 -12.81 7.52 -11.32
N ALA A 83 -13.71 8.32 -11.88
CA ALA A 83 -14.95 7.83 -12.49
C ALA A 83 -14.77 7.39 -13.95
N GLY A 84 -13.61 7.67 -14.54
CA GLY A 84 -13.27 7.32 -15.92
C GLY A 84 -12.94 5.83 -16.11
N ARG A 85 -12.29 5.55 -17.25
CA ARG A 85 -11.80 4.21 -17.61
C ARG A 85 -10.35 4.27 -18.02
N LEU A 86 -9.55 3.38 -17.47
CA LEU A 86 -8.19 3.21 -17.92
C LEU A 86 -8.17 2.50 -19.26
N MET A 87 -7.44 3.06 -20.21
CA MET A 87 -7.27 2.48 -21.54
C MET A 87 -5.81 2.55 -21.99
N LYS A 88 -5.40 1.54 -22.73
CA LYS A 88 -4.09 1.54 -23.39
C LYS A 88 -4.22 2.26 -24.74
N HIS A 89 -3.40 3.28 -24.98
CA HIS A 89 -3.39 4.02 -26.22
C HIS A 89 -2.70 3.21 -27.32
N ALA A 90 -3.27 3.20 -28.52
CA ALA A 90 -2.79 2.34 -29.62
C ALA A 90 -1.41 2.73 -30.13
N ASP A 91 -1.12 4.05 -30.21
CA ASP A 91 0.09 4.56 -30.87
C ASP A 91 1.36 4.34 -30.03
N ASP A 92 1.29 4.57 -28.73
CA ASP A 92 2.45 4.55 -27.83
C ASP A 92 2.40 3.44 -26.77
N GLY A 93 1.27 2.76 -26.64
CA GLY A 93 1.05 1.71 -25.66
C GLY A 93 0.95 2.21 -24.22
N LYS A 94 0.91 3.52 -23.97
CA LYS A 94 0.79 4.11 -22.65
C LYS A 94 -0.66 4.14 -22.20
N LEU A 95 -0.84 4.14 -20.88
CA LEU A 95 -2.16 4.25 -20.27
C LEU A 95 -2.66 5.69 -20.33
N ARG A 96 -3.96 5.81 -20.55
CA ARG A 96 -4.74 7.05 -20.53
C ARG A 96 -6.00 6.82 -19.68
N VAL A 97 -6.55 7.87 -19.14
CA VAL A 97 -7.86 7.85 -18.49
C VAL A 97 -8.89 8.48 -19.41
N ASN A 98 -9.86 7.69 -19.86
CA ASN A 98 -10.99 8.18 -20.63
C ASN A 98 -12.09 8.64 -19.67
N CYS A 99 -12.30 9.95 -19.59
CA CYS A 99 -13.29 10.61 -18.74
C CYS A 99 -14.58 10.96 -19.52
N ASN A 100 -15.04 10.08 -20.43
CA ASN A 100 -16.30 10.32 -21.13
C ASN A 100 -17.50 10.24 -20.19
N SER A 101 -17.95 11.40 -19.70
CA SER A 101 -19.05 11.54 -18.73
C SER A 101 -20.41 11.08 -19.27
N ASN A 102 -20.56 10.93 -20.58
CA ASN A 102 -21.79 10.45 -21.25
C ASN A 102 -21.79 8.91 -21.41
N ALA A 103 -20.69 8.22 -21.13
CA ALA A 103 -20.64 6.78 -21.26
C ALA A 103 -21.50 6.10 -20.17
N GLU A 104 -22.22 5.05 -20.52
CA GLU A 104 -23.05 4.29 -19.57
C GLU A 104 -22.22 3.73 -18.43
N ASN A 105 -20.99 3.28 -18.72
CA ASN A 105 -20.06 2.73 -17.74
C ASN A 105 -19.24 3.79 -17.00
N TYR A 106 -19.50 5.09 -17.15
CA TYR A 106 -18.85 6.15 -16.39
C TYR A 106 -19.33 6.18 -14.93
N GLY A 107 -18.42 6.08 -13.99
CA GLY A 107 -18.70 6.00 -12.55
C GLY A 107 -17.85 4.97 -11.84
N VAL A 108 -18.00 4.87 -10.54
CA VAL A 108 -17.23 3.98 -9.65
C VAL A 108 -18.12 2.81 -9.22
N PRO A 109 -17.72 1.55 -9.47
CA PRO A 109 -18.43 0.39 -8.95
C PRO A 109 -18.50 0.40 -7.43
N PHE A 110 -19.71 0.26 -6.93
CA PHE A 110 -20.02 0.26 -5.50
C PHE A 110 -20.88 -0.96 -5.16
N LEU A 111 -20.48 -1.72 -4.14
CA LEU A 111 -21.16 -2.91 -3.66
C LEU A 111 -21.54 -2.77 -2.19
N GLU A 112 -22.81 -2.97 -1.87
CA GLU A 112 -23.26 -3.12 -0.48
C GLU A 112 -23.31 -4.59 -0.09
N ALA A 113 -22.83 -4.90 1.13
CA ALA A 113 -22.95 -6.23 1.72
C ALA A 113 -23.38 -6.17 3.18
N ILE A 114 -23.99 -7.25 3.66
CA ILE A 114 -24.33 -7.45 5.06
C ILE A 114 -23.68 -8.76 5.50
N ALA A 115 -22.89 -8.70 6.58
CA ALA A 115 -22.27 -9.85 7.20
C ALA A 115 -23.23 -10.47 8.22
N ASN A 116 -23.19 -11.81 8.35
CA ASN A 116 -23.97 -12.57 9.32
C ASN A 116 -23.32 -12.68 10.71
N CYS A 117 -22.32 -11.84 10.99
CA CYS A 117 -21.53 -11.87 12.22
C CYS A 117 -21.24 -10.47 12.74
N THR A 118 -20.61 -10.37 13.91
CA THR A 118 -20.10 -9.11 14.48
C THR A 118 -18.64 -8.89 14.07
N LEU A 119 -18.14 -7.66 14.10
CA LEU A 119 -16.72 -7.37 13.89
C LEU A 119 -15.82 -8.00 14.95
N SER A 120 -16.29 -8.06 16.20
CA SER A 120 -15.55 -8.70 17.29
C SER A 120 -15.35 -10.21 17.08
N SER A 121 -16.31 -10.90 16.44
CA SER A 121 -16.18 -12.33 16.12
C SER A 121 -15.10 -12.65 15.08
N ILE A 122 -14.69 -11.65 14.30
CA ILE A 122 -13.57 -11.70 13.36
C ILE A 122 -12.39 -10.86 13.85
N ASN A 123 -12.36 -10.53 15.15
CA ASN A 123 -11.32 -9.77 15.82
C ASN A 123 -10.98 -8.44 15.09
N TYR A 124 -11.97 -7.75 14.55
CA TYR A 124 -11.78 -6.48 13.82
C TYR A 124 -10.68 -6.56 12.74
N LEU A 125 -10.48 -7.73 12.15
CA LEU A 125 -9.40 -8.07 11.21
C LEU A 125 -7.98 -7.96 11.80
N ASP A 126 -7.84 -7.93 13.12
CA ASP A 126 -6.55 -7.91 13.83
C ASP A 126 -6.01 -9.34 14.02
N ASN A 127 -5.95 -10.10 12.96
CA ASN A 127 -5.51 -11.49 12.94
C ASN A 127 -4.18 -11.65 12.20
N THR A 128 -3.40 -12.65 12.60
CA THR A 128 -2.18 -13.03 11.87
C THR A 128 -2.50 -13.45 10.43
N ASP A 129 -3.58 -14.19 10.22
CA ASP A 129 -4.07 -14.58 8.88
C ASP A 129 -5.01 -13.48 8.35
N THR A 130 -4.62 -12.86 7.24
CA THR A 130 -5.34 -11.73 6.63
C THR A 130 -6.29 -12.15 5.50
N GLU A 131 -6.46 -13.45 5.22
CA GLU A 131 -7.25 -13.96 4.09
C GLU A 131 -8.72 -13.48 4.11
N ILE A 132 -9.29 -13.28 5.29
CA ILE A 132 -10.68 -12.80 5.43
C ILE A 132 -10.89 -11.43 4.76
N ALA A 133 -9.87 -10.58 4.68
CA ALA A 133 -9.95 -9.27 4.06
C ALA A 133 -10.29 -9.33 2.56
N LYS A 134 -9.96 -10.44 1.87
CA LYS A 134 -10.32 -10.66 0.46
C LYS A 134 -11.83 -10.66 0.21
N HIS A 135 -12.61 -11.06 1.22
CA HIS A 135 -14.07 -11.08 1.12
C HIS A 135 -14.71 -9.72 1.35
N LEU A 136 -13.95 -8.75 1.87
CA LEU A 136 -14.43 -7.42 2.24
C LEU A 136 -14.05 -6.33 1.21
N VAL A 137 -13.45 -6.72 0.11
CA VAL A 137 -13.13 -5.85 -1.04
C VAL A 137 -13.95 -6.28 -2.25
N LEU A 138 -14.08 -5.38 -3.22
CA LEU A 138 -14.69 -5.67 -4.52
C LEU A 138 -13.59 -5.97 -5.55
N ASN A 139 -13.66 -7.14 -6.17
CA ASN A 139 -12.81 -7.49 -7.30
C ASN A 139 -13.62 -7.27 -8.59
N PRO A 140 -13.38 -6.18 -9.33
CA PRO A 140 -14.10 -5.93 -10.55
C PRO A 140 -13.67 -6.93 -11.64
N GLN A 141 -14.63 -7.38 -12.45
CA GLN A 141 -14.33 -8.19 -13.64
C GLN A 141 -13.61 -7.36 -14.71
N ASP A 142 -14.00 -6.09 -14.83
CA ASP A 142 -13.36 -5.11 -15.71
C ASP A 142 -12.29 -4.33 -14.92
N LEU A 143 -11.02 -4.64 -15.18
CA LEU A 143 -9.87 -3.99 -14.55
C LEU A 143 -9.61 -2.56 -15.05
N SER A 144 -10.41 -2.06 -16.00
CA SER A 144 -10.29 -0.66 -16.47
C SER A 144 -10.84 0.37 -15.49
N TYR A 145 -11.60 -0.05 -14.46
CA TYR A 145 -12.10 0.84 -13.43
C TYR A 145 -10.95 1.33 -12.53
N PRO A 146 -10.66 2.65 -12.47
CA PRO A 146 -9.60 3.17 -11.61
C PRO A 146 -9.85 2.98 -10.12
N LEU A 147 -11.12 2.88 -9.72
CA LEU A 147 -11.56 2.85 -8.33
C LEU A 147 -12.77 1.94 -8.17
N VAL A 148 -12.83 1.20 -7.08
CA VAL A 148 -13.96 0.37 -6.68
C VAL A 148 -14.17 0.43 -5.16
N PHE A 149 -15.43 0.29 -4.71
CA PHE A 149 -15.75 0.24 -3.28
C PHE A 149 -16.67 -0.93 -2.91
N LYS A 150 -16.47 -1.45 -1.70
CA LYS A 150 -17.40 -2.36 -1.04
C LYS A 150 -17.62 -1.91 0.40
N VAL A 151 -18.87 -1.67 0.77
CA VAL A 151 -19.25 -1.39 2.16
C VAL A 151 -19.95 -2.60 2.74
N THR A 152 -19.42 -3.15 3.82
CA THR A 152 -20.00 -4.31 4.51
C THR A 152 -20.45 -3.90 5.91
N LYS A 153 -21.75 -4.05 6.20
CA LYS A 153 -22.35 -3.83 7.51
C LYS A 153 -22.31 -5.10 8.35
N PHE A 154 -22.02 -5.00 9.64
CA PHE A 154 -21.98 -6.10 10.58
C PHE A 154 -23.11 -6.00 11.60
N LEU A 155 -23.47 -7.13 12.24
CA LEU A 155 -24.58 -7.20 13.21
C LEU A 155 -24.40 -6.28 14.42
N CYS A 156 -23.18 -5.91 14.75
CA CYS A 156 -22.87 -5.00 15.86
C CYS A 156 -22.99 -3.50 15.50
N GLY A 157 -23.48 -3.17 14.30
CA GLY A 157 -23.54 -1.78 13.82
C GLY A 157 -22.20 -1.25 13.28
N GLY A 158 -21.10 -1.90 13.57
CA GLY A 158 -19.82 -1.59 12.93
C GLY A 158 -19.84 -1.99 11.46
N PHE A 159 -18.87 -1.49 10.69
CA PHE A 159 -18.81 -1.73 9.25
C PHE A 159 -17.38 -1.72 8.73
N THR A 160 -17.20 -2.22 7.52
CA THR A 160 -15.94 -2.08 6.78
C THR A 160 -16.16 -1.34 5.47
N ILE A 161 -15.14 -0.57 5.06
CA ILE A 161 -15.06 0.03 3.73
C ILE A 161 -13.86 -0.60 3.03
N GLY A 162 -14.14 -1.47 2.07
CA GLY A 162 -13.15 -2.02 1.14
C GLY A 162 -12.97 -1.05 -0.01
N MET A 163 -11.75 -0.52 -0.17
CA MET A 163 -11.37 0.37 -1.27
C MET A 163 -10.35 -0.35 -2.17
N GLY A 164 -10.62 -0.43 -3.45
CA GLY A 164 -9.67 -0.89 -4.46
C GLY A 164 -9.32 0.27 -5.39
N VAL A 165 -8.04 0.64 -5.43
CA VAL A 165 -7.52 1.72 -6.29
C VAL A 165 -6.50 1.15 -7.23
N LEU A 166 -6.67 1.42 -8.53
CA LEU A 166 -5.67 1.06 -9.53
C LEU A 166 -4.40 1.90 -9.32
N HIS A 167 -3.28 1.22 -9.04
CA HIS A 167 -2.06 1.91 -8.62
C HIS A 167 -1.51 2.86 -9.71
N ALA A 168 -1.83 2.60 -10.98
CA ALA A 168 -1.49 3.49 -12.09
C ALA A 168 -2.12 4.90 -11.98
N ILE A 169 -3.17 5.09 -11.17
CA ILE A 169 -3.82 6.40 -11.05
C ILE A 169 -3.32 7.22 -9.85
N CYS A 170 -2.89 6.56 -8.79
CA CYS A 170 -2.34 7.23 -7.61
C CYS A 170 -1.50 6.28 -6.74
N ASP A 171 -0.60 6.85 -5.96
CA ASP A 171 0.10 6.17 -4.88
C ASP A 171 -0.72 6.17 -3.58
N GLY A 172 -0.16 5.57 -2.52
CA GLY A 172 -0.83 5.48 -1.22
C GLY A 172 -1.18 6.85 -0.61
N PHE A 173 -0.36 7.89 -0.85
CA PHE A 173 -0.67 9.25 -0.39
C PHE A 173 -1.87 9.83 -1.16
N GLY A 174 -1.89 9.67 -2.49
CA GLY A 174 -3.02 10.11 -3.32
C GLY A 174 -4.31 9.39 -2.99
N ALA A 175 -4.25 8.08 -2.73
CA ALA A 175 -5.39 7.27 -2.29
C ALA A 175 -5.93 7.74 -0.93
N SER A 176 -5.04 8.02 0.03
CA SER A 176 -5.42 8.58 1.34
C SER A 176 -6.04 9.97 1.21
N GLN A 177 -5.46 10.85 0.41
CA GLN A 177 -6.01 12.19 0.16
C GLN A 177 -7.44 12.12 -0.38
N PHE A 178 -7.69 11.22 -1.34
CA PHE A 178 -9.02 11.00 -1.89
C PHE A 178 -9.99 10.43 -0.83
N PHE A 179 -9.58 9.40 -0.08
CA PHE A 179 -10.41 8.82 0.96
C PHE A 179 -10.78 9.84 2.04
N ASN A 180 -9.83 10.66 2.50
CA ASN A 180 -10.07 11.75 3.45
C ASN A 180 -11.04 12.78 2.89
N THR A 181 -10.99 13.07 1.58
CA THR A 181 -11.98 13.93 0.92
C THR A 181 -13.41 13.36 1.04
N ILE A 182 -13.59 12.04 0.85
CA ILE A 182 -14.91 11.41 1.04
C ILE A 182 -15.38 11.60 2.48
N VAL A 183 -14.51 11.36 3.46
CA VAL A 183 -14.86 11.52 4.89
C VAL A 183 -15.20 12.97 5.23
N GLU A 184 -14.42 13.93 4.76
CA GLU A 184 -14.71 15.37 4.94
C GLU A 184 -16.10 15.76 4.41
N LEU A 185 -16.42 15.31 3.19
CA LEU A 185 -17.70 15.60 2.54
C LEU A 185 -18.87 14.87 3.22
N ALA A 186 -18.66 13.65 3.72
CA ALA A 186 -19.64 12.91 4.52
C ALA A 186 -19.93 13.59 5.86
N ARG A 187 -18.95 14.31 6.42
CA ARG A 187 -19.09 15.11 7.66
C ARG A 187 -19.70 16.50 7.42
N GLY A 188 -20.16 16.76 6.20
CA GLY A 188 -20.89 17.99 5.86
C GLY A 188 -20.03 19.15 5.34
N ARG A 189 -18.72 18.94 5.07
CA ARG A 189 -17.95 19.97 4.37
C ARG A 189 -18.52 20.19 2.97
N ILE A 190 -18.47 21.43 2.52
CA ILE A 190 -18.97 21.83 1.18
C ILE A 190 -17.92 21.50 0.10
N GLU A 191 -16.62 21.67 0.43
CA GLU A 191 -15.48 21.45 -0.47
C GLU A 191 -14.37 20.69 0.24
N PRO A 192 -13.50 19.98 -0.50
CA PRO A 192 -12.29 19.35 0.05
C PRO A 192 -11.37 20.38 0.71
N SER A 193 -10.75 20.02 1.84
CA SER A 193 -9.73 20.85 2.49
C SER A 193 -8.46 20.99 1.63
N VAL A 194 -8.20 20.00 0.78
CA VAL A 194 -7.13 20.00 -0.21
C VAL A 194 -7.73 19.74 -1.58
N LYS A 195 -7.69 20.74 -2.47
CA LYS A 195 -8.16 20.57 -3.85
C LYS A 195 -7.20 19.67 -4.62
N PRO A 196 -7.71 18.65 -5.36
CA PRO A 196 -6.84 17.76 -6.12
C PRO A 196 -6.18 18.48 -7.30
N VAL A 197 -4.94 18.11 -7.57
CA VAL A 197 -4.15 18.59 -8.70
C VAL A 197 -3.76 17.40 -9.57
N TRP A 198 -4.05 17.47 -10.88
CA TRP A 198 -3.70 16.41 -11.84
C TRP A 198 -2.25 16.52 -12.29
N GLU A 199 -1.86 17.54 -13.00
CA GLU A 199 -0.52 17.95 -13.50
C GLU A 199 0.48 16.81 -13.72
N ARG A 200 0.05 15.72 -14.39
CA ARG A 200 0.87 14.51 -14.64
C ARG A 200 2.08 14.79 -15.53
N GLU A 201 2.01 15.82 -16.37
CA GLU A 201 3.07 16.26 -17.26
C GLU A 201 4.35 16.64 -16.52
N ARG A 202 4.28 17.04 -15.25
CA ARG A 202 5.45 17.32 -14.40
C ARG A 202 6.38 16.11 -14.20
N LEU A 203 5.82 14.91 -14.32
CA LEU A 203 6.54 13.65 -14.09
C LEU A 203 6.59 12.80 -15.38
N VAL A 204 6.67 13.47 -16.52
CA VAL A 204 6.94 12.84 -17.82
C VAL A 204 8.43 12.98 -18.15
N GLY A 205 9.08 11.84 -18.40
CA GLY A 205 10.49 11.79 -18.73
C GLY A 205 10.79 12.09 -20.20
N SER A 206 12.05 12.36 -20.46
CA SER A 206 12.59 12.54 -21.82
C SER A 206 13.32 11.27 -22.26
N ILE A 207 13.34 11.01 -23.56
CA ILE A 207 14.15 9.91 -24.12
C ILE A 207 15.63 10.26 -23.98
N THR A 208 16.40 9.38 -23.39
CA THR A 208 17.85 9.53 -23.19
C THR A 208 18.65 8.47 -23.95
N LYS A 209 19.84 8.83 -24.42
CA LYS A 209 20.77 7.90 -25.07
C LYS A 209 21.50 6.98 -24.09
N GLN A 210 21.56 7.36 -22.82
CA GLN A 210 22.25 6.63 -21.75
C GLN A 210 21.28 6.41 -20.58
N PRO A 211 20.33 5.46 -20.69
CA PRO A 211 19.41 5.17 -19.61
C PRO A 211 20.16 4.58 -18.41
N PHE A 212 19.82 5.07 -17.25
CA PHE A 212 20.27 4.56 -15.97
C PHE A 212 19.66 3.17 -15.71
N PRO A 213 20.39 2.21 -15.16
CA PRO A 213 19.85 0.88 -14.87
C PRO A 213 18.79 0.95 -13.76
N LEU A 214 17.55 0.62 -14.12
CA LEU A 214 16.40 0.65 -13.20
C LEU A 214 16.39 -0.55 -12.24
N PHE A 215 17.09 -1.63 -12.61
CA PHE A 215 17.23 -2.83 -11.79
C PHE A 215 18.72 -3.12 -11.59
N PRO A 216 19.29 -2.82 -10.42
CA PRO A 216 20.74 -2.82 -10.21
C PRO A 216 21.35 -4.21 -9.97
N MET A 217 20.57 -5.30 -10.00
CA MET A 217 21.08 -6.66 -9.83
C MET A 217 21.38 -7.32 -11.18
N ASN A 218 22.49 -8.06 -11.22
CA ASN A 218 22.77 -8.96 -12.34
C ASN A 218 21.85 -10.19 -12.26
N LYS A 219 21.16 -10.52 -13.35
CA LYS A 219 20.20 -11.64 -13.40
C LYS A 219 20.84 -12.99 -13.05
N GLU A 220 22.13 -13.16 -13.36
CA GLU A 220 22.86 -14.41 -13.11
C GLU A 220 23.25 -14.59 -11.66
N SER A 221 23.37 -13.50 -10.89
CA SER A 221 23.78 -13.53 -9.48
C SER A 221 22.60 -13.47 -8.50
N ILE A 222 21.36 -13.36 -8.99
CA ILE A 222 20.18 -13.24 -8.13
C ILE A 222 20.04 -14.47 -7.22
N ALA A 223 19.93 -14.22 -5.92
CA ALA A 223 19.64 -15.27 -4.94
C ALA A 223 18.28 -15.91 -5.18
N PHE A 224 18.13 -17.15 -4.78
CA PHE A 224 16.87 -17.89 -4.88
C PHE A 224 16.54 -18.64 -3.60
N SER A 225 15.24 -18.78 -3.35
CA SER A 225 14.71 -19.57 -2.25
C SER A 225 14.32 -20.96 -2.71
N PRO A 226 14.66 -22.03 -1.95
CA PRO A 226 14.19 -23.38 -2.24
C PRO A 226 12.68 -23.54 -2.11
N PHE A 227 11.98 -22.58 -1.47
CA PHE A 227 10.53 -22.59 -1.28
C PHE A 227 9.77 -21.97 -2.46
N LEU A 228 10.44 -21.34 -3.43
CA LEU A 228 9.85 -20.63 -4.57
C LEU A 228 10.14 -21.31 -5.91
N ASN A 229 10.18 -22.64 -5.93
CA ASN A 229 10.33 -23.40 -7.18
C ASN A 229 9.10 -23.23 -8.07
N GLN A 230 9.30 -23.33 -9.41
CA GLN A 230 8.32 -23.02 -10.47
C GLN A 230 6.95 -23.71 -10.35
N THR A 231 6.84 -24.76 -9.54
CA THR A 231 5.62 -25.57 -9.36
C THR A 231 4.79 -25.17 -8.12
N ASN A 232 5.30 -24.33 -7.22
CA ASN A 232 4.71 -24.09 -5.89
C ASN A 232 4.26 -22.64 -5.62
N SER A 233 3.94 -21.86 -6.64
CA SER A 233 3.45 -20.47 -6.49
C SER A 233 2.12 -20.35 -5.70
N THR A 234 1.41 -21.47 -5.47
CA THR A 234 0.13 -21.52 -4.75
C THR A 234 0.26 -21.47 -3.22
N ASN A 235 1.48 -21.56 -2.68
CA ASN A 235 1.71 -21.66 -1.23
C ASN A 235 2.18 -20.33 -0.60
N ILE A 236 2.04 -19.20 -1.29
CA ILE A 236 2.35 -17.88 -0.72
C ILE A 236 1.10 -17.34 -0.03
N LYS A 237 1.25 -16.91 1.23
CA LYS A 237 0.20 -16.24 1.99
C LYS A 237 0.69 -14.94 2.60
N GLN A 238 -0.21 -13.96 2.70
CA GLN A 238 0.02 -12.75 3.46
C GLN A 238 -0.34 -12.97 4.93
N TYR A 239 0.56 -12.53 5.80
CA TYR A 239 0.38 -12.55 7.24
C TYR A 239 0.63 -11.16 7.83
N CYS A 240 -0.01 -10.90 8.98
CA CYS A 240 0.25 -9.74 9.82
C CYS A 240 1.07 -10.17 11.03
N PHE A 241 2.25 -9.57 11.19
CA PHE A 241 3.09 -9.73 12.38
C PHE A 241 3.04 -8.46 13.21
N LYS A 242 2.76 -8.61 14.51
CA LYS A 242 2.79 -7.50 15.46
C LYS A 242 4.22 -7.27 15.94
N VAL A 243 4.72 -6.06 15.76
CA VAL A 243 6.00 -5.61 16.31
C VAL A 243 5.69 -4.60 17.40
N GLU A 244 5.85 -5.01 18.65
CA GLU A 244 5.51 -4.24 19.84
C GLU A 244 6.39 -2.99 19.98
N GLY A 245 5.88 -1.96 20.64
CA GLY A 245 6.62 -0.71 20.85
C GLY A 245 7.91 -0.91 21.65
N GLU A 246 7.92 -1.85 22.59
CA GLU A 246 9.13 -2.22 23.35
C GLU A 246 10.18 -2.88 22.47
N MET A 247 9.79 -3.79 21.56
CA MET A 247 10.70 -4.41 20.60
C MET A 247 11.39 -3.37 19.72
N ILE A 248 10.63 -2.38 19.23
CA ILE A 248 11.17 -1.28 18.42
C ILE A 248 12.14 -0.45 19.24
N THR A 249 11.83 -0.18 20.50
CA THR A 249 12.67 0.60 21.40
C THR A 249 14.00 -0.13 21.66
N LYS A 250 13.95 -1.43 21.97
CA LYS A 250 15.15 -2.27 22.17
C LYS A 250 16.03 -2.32 20.93
N LEU A 251 15.44 -2.54 19.75
CA LEU A 251 16.16 -2.52 18.48
C LEU A 251 16.89 -1.18 18.27
N LYS A 252 16.20 -0.05 18.49
CA LYS A 252 16.81 1.27 18.34
C LYS A 252 17.92 1.50 19.35
N LEU A 253 17.74 1.11 20.60
CA LEU A 253 18.77 1.25 21.64
C LEU A 253 20.01 0.42 21.29
N SER A 254 19.86 -0.82 20.82
CA SER A 254 21.01 -1.64 20.41
C SER A 254 21.80 -0.98 19.26
N LEU A 255 21.10 -0.40 18.27
CA LEU A 255 21.74 0.33 17.17
C LEU A 255 22.41 1.64 17.62
N MET A 256 21.86 2.31 18.63
CA MET A 256 22.44 3.56 19.15
C MET A 256 23.73 3.33 19.96
N LYS A 257 23.92 2.13 20.53
CA LYS A 257 25.19 1.76 21.20
C LYS A 257 26.36 1.71 20.22
N GLU A 258 26.10 1.38 18.94
CA GLU A 258 27.09 1.33 17.87
C GLU A 258 27.24 2.68 17.14
N SER A 259 26.38 3.66 17.46
CA SER A 259 26.20 4.90 16.71
C SER A 259 26.90 6.07 17.38
N GLU A 260 27.90 6.64 16.74
CA GLU A 260 28.44 7.95 17.06
C GLU A 260 27.65 9.03 16.30
N ASN A 261 26.59 9.60 16.93
CA ASN A 261 25.86 10.78 16.44
C ASN A 261 24.98 10.64 15.18
N ILE A 262 24.60 9.45 14.74
CA ILE A 262 23.66 9.29 13.61
C ILE A 262 22.21 9.12 14.12
N ARG A 263 21.31 10.02 13.74
CA ARG A 263 19.87 9.85 14.00
C ARG A 263 19.32 8.66 13.18
N ILE A 264 18.88 7.63 13.87
CA ILE A 264 18.27 6.43 13.28
C ILE A 264 16.74 6.52 13.42
N THR A 265 16.01 6.36 12.32
CA THR A 265 14.54 6.33 12.33
C THR A 265 14.02 4.92 12.63
N THR A 266 12.80 4.83 13.15
CA THR A 266 12.12 3.52 13.34
C THR A 266 12.02 2.74 12.03
N PHE A 267 11.71 3.42 10.92
CA PHE A 267 11.63 2.81 9.61
C PHE A 267 12.97 2.17 9.19
N GLU A 268 14.08 2.89 9.30
CA GLU A 268 15.42 2.39 8.92
C GLU A 268 15.85 1.19 9.76
N SER A 269 15.60 1.24 11.06
CA SER A 269 15.90 0.14 12.00
C SER A 269 15.13 -1.13 11.62
N LEU A 270 13.82 -0.99 11.43
CA LEU A 270 12.96 -2.10 11.07
C LEU A 270 13.23 -2.61 9.65
N ALA A 271 13.53 -1.75 8.70
CA ALA A 271 13.84 -2.14 7.34
C ALA A 271 15.09 -3.05 7.28
N ALA A 272 16.16 -2.67 8.00
CA ALA A 272 17.37 -3.49 8.11
C ALA A 272 17.08 -4.85 8.73
N TYR A 273 16.33 -4.87 9.84
CA TYR A 273 16.00 -6.08 10.56
C TYR A 273 15.09 -7.02 9.74
N ILE A 274 14.01 -6.48 9.17
CA ILE A 274 13.03 -7.23 8.37
C ILE A 274 13.69 -7.84 7.14
N TRP A 275 14.54 -7.09 6.43
CA TRP A 275 15.26 -7.59 5.25
C TRP A 275 16.10 -8.82 5.59
N ARG A 276 16.96 -8.73 6.62
CA ARG A 276 17.79 -9.85 7.09
C ARG A 276 16.93 -11.03 7.54
N SER A 277 15.89 -10.79 8.34
CA SER A 277 15.00 -11.83 8.84
C SER A 277 14.29 -12.56 7.71
N ARG A 278 13.86 -11.80 6.68
CA ARG A 278 13.21 -12.38 5.51
C ARG A 278 14.15 -13.26 4.68
N VAL A 279 15.37 -12.79 4.44
CA VAL A 279 16.40 -13.55 3.71
C VAL A 279 16.72 -14.88 4.42
N ARG A 280 16.85 -14.87 5.75
CA ARG A 280 17.06 -16.07 6.58
C ARG A 280 15.86 -17.02 6.52
N ALA A 281 14.65 -16.48 6.66
CA ALA A 281 13.42 -17.28 6.62
C ALA A 281 13.20 -17.94 5.27
N LEU A 282 13.52 -17.27 4.17
CA LEU A 282 13.45 -17.79 2.81
C LEU A 282 14.57 -18.76 2.46
N LYS A 283 15.59 -18.91 3.32
CA LYS A 283 16.79 -19.72 3.08
C LYS A 283 17.45 -19.41 1.74
N LEU A 284 17.62 -18.11 1.43
CA LEU A 284 18.28 -17.71 0.20
C LEU A 284 19.71 -18.23 0.17
N ASN A 285 20.19 -18.65 -1.01
CA ASN A 285 21.55 -19.13 -1.17
C ASN A 285 22.58 -18.03 -0.90
N ASN A 286 23.62 -18.33 -0.10
CA ASN A 286 24.57 -17.37 0.46
C ASN A 286 25.36 -16.56 -0.58
N ASN A 287 25.70 -17.15 -1.73
CA ASN A 287 26.49 -16.50 -2.77
C ASN A 287 25.66 -15.62 -3.72
N GLY A 288 24.32 -15.65 -3.61
CA GLY A 288 23.44 -14.88 -4.46
C GLY A 288 23.24 -13.45 -3.95
N ASP A 289 22.85 -12.55 -4.86
CA ASP A 289 22.53 -11.17 -4.53
C ASP A 289 21.07 -11.05 -4.07
N THR A 290 20.85 -10.25 -3.03
CA THR A 290 19.53 -9.86 -2.53
C THR A 290 19.39 -8.34 -2.55
N MET A 291 18.18 -7.85 -2.76
CA MET A 291 17.90 -6.42 -2.85
C MET A 291 16.79 -6.00 -1.90
N LEU A 292 17.05 -4.93 -1.16
CA LEU A 292 16.02 -4.17 -0.46
C LEU A 292 15.68 -2.93 -1.28
N THR A 293 14.39 -2.72 -1.54
CA THR A 293 13.84 -1.51 -2.12
C THR A 293 12.99 -0.81 -1.08
N VAL A 294 13.30 0.43 -0.75
CA VAL A 294 12.47 1.30 0.08
C VAL A 294 11.91 2.45 -0.73
N LEU A 295 10.66 2.82 -0.46
CA LEU A 295 9.98 3.87 -1.20
C LEU A 295 10.21 5.23 -0.56
N VAL A 296 10.65 6.21 -1.35
CA VAL A 296 10.94 7.59 -0.93
C VAL A 296 9.97 8.56 -1.61
N GLY A 297 9.15 9.24 -0.82
CA GLY A 297 8.16 10.20 -1.34
C GLY A 297 8.81 11.49 -1.84
N MET A 298 8.37 11.95 -3.02
CA MET A 298 8.87 13.17 -3.66
C MET A 298 8.12 14.45 -3.24
N ARG A 299 7.01 14.34 -2.50
CA ARG A 299 6.18 15.51 -2.10
C ARG A 299 6.86 16.45 -1.10
N ARG A 300 7.96 16.04 -0.49
CA ARG A 300 8.84 16.93 0.24
C ARG A 300 9.73 17.67 -0.78
N ASN A 301 10.01 18.96 -0.51
CA ASN A 301 10.86 19.75 -1.39
C ASN A 301 12.19 19.05 -1.66
N LEU A 302 12.36 18.55 -2.87
CA LEU A 302 13.62 18.03 -3.35
C LEU A 302 14.46 19.23 -3.83
N LYS A 303 15.63 19.40 -3.21
CA LYS A 303 16.52 20.50 -3.55
C LYS A 303 16.92 20.40 -5.03
N GLY A 304 16.60 21.41 -5.84
CA GLY A 304 16.90 21.42 -7.28
C GLY A 304 15.87 20.72 -8.18
N TYR A 305 14.73 20.30 -7.67
CA TYR A 305 13.60 19.77 -8.43
C TYR A 305 12.35 20.63 -8.21
N ASP A 306 11.53 20.81 -9.24
CA ASP A 306 10.28 21.54 -9.11
C ASP A 306 9.38 20.88 -8.06
N PRO A 307 8.86 21.63 -7.07
CA PRO A 307 8.08 21.05 -6.00
C PRO A 307 6.79 20.42 -6.54
N ILE A 308 6.47 19.24 -6.06
CA ILE A 308 5.19 18.60 -6.31
C ILE A 308 4.09 19.46 -5.66
N PRO A 309 3.09 19.93 -6.40
CA PRO A 309 2.09 20.84 -5.87
C PRO A 309 1.24 20.19 -4.78
N LYS A 310 0.82 20.99 -3.80
CA LYS A 310 -0.12 20.53 -2.78
C LYS A 310 -1.41 20.08 -3.47
N GLY A 311 -1.87 18.86 -3.14
CA GLY A 311 -3.04 18.27 -3.77
C GLY A 311 -2.74 17.33 -4.95
N PHE A 312 -1.48 17.24 -5.40
CA PHE A 312 -1.10 16.24 -6.40
C PHE A 312 -1.31 14.83 -5.85
N TYR A 313 -2.10 14.04 -6.56
CA TYR A 313 -2.48 12.70 -6.09
C TYR A 313 -1.98 11.55 -6.96
N GLY A 314 -1.09 11.83 -7.94
CA GLY A 314 -0.43 10.81 -8.74
C GLY A 314 0.71 10.09 -8.05
N ASN A 315 1.29 9.12 -8.74
CA ASN A 315 2.49 8.46 -8.27
C ASN A 315 3.65 9.46 -8.22
N SER A 316 4.21 9.65 -7.03
CA SER A 316 5.35 10.54 -6.79
C SER A 316 6.28 9.94 -5.74
N VAL A 317 6.75 8.73 -6.03
CA VAL A 317 7.69 7.99 -5.19
C VAL A 317 8.87 7.51 -6.02
N MET A 318 10.06 7.51 -5.40
CA MET A 318 11.29 6.93 -5.95
C MET A 318 11.67 5.67 -5.19
N GLU A 319 12.33 4.77 -5.86
CA GLU A 319 12.89 3.55 -5.28
C GLU A 319 14.33 3.80 -4.86
N ALA A 320 14.62 3.58 -3.58
CA ALA A 320 15.98 3.50 -3.07
C ALA A 320 16.35 2.02 -2.96
N ASN A 321 17.26 1.57 -3.80
CA ASN A 321 17.67 0.18 -3.93
C ASN A 321 19.02 -0.05 -3.24
N ILE A 322 19.09 -1.11 -2.42
CA ILE A 322 20.32 -1.57 -1.77
C ILE A 322 20.51 -3.03 -2.16
N VAL A 323 21.67 -3.34 -2.75
CA VAL A 323 22.03 -4.71 -3.16
C VAL A 323 23.21 -5.20 -2.32
N LEU A 324 23.07 -6.38 -1.73
CA LEU A 324 24.12 -7.08 -1.00
C LEU A 324 24.11 -8.56 -1.37
N LYS A 325 25.24 -9.24 -1.20
CA LYS A 325 25.23 -10.70 -1.15
C LYS A 325 24.51 -11.17 0.11
N VAL A 326 23.84 -12.31 0.02
CA VAL A 326 23.14 -12.90 1.17
C VAL A 326 24.08 -13.13 2.35
N ASN A 327 25.31 -13.60 2.08
CA ASN A 327 26.32 -13.79 3.13
C ASN A 327 26.66 -12.47 3.81
N ASP A 328 26.96 -11.43 3.02
CA ASP A 328 27.34 -10.11 3.56
C ASP A 328 26.22 -9.51 4.39
N LEU A 329 24.96 -9.59 3.94
CA LEU A 329 23.78 -9.15 4.69
C LEU A 329 23.66 -9.88 6.04
N ASN A 330 24.00 -11.16 6.11
CA ASN A 330 23.91 -11.95 7.35
C ASN A 330 25.02 -11.65 8.35
N GLU A 331 26.23 -11.35 7.87
CA GLU A 331 27.45 -11.12 8.68
C GLU A 331 27.61 -9.65 9.13
N MET A 332 27.20 -8.70 8.26
CA MET A 332 27.28 -7.26 8.53
C MET A 332 26.51 -6.88 9.79
N SER A 333 26.94 -5.88 10.55
CA SER A 333 26.13 -5.35 11.68
C SER A 333 24.83 -4.71 11.18
N LEU A 334 23.80 -4.72 12.01
CA LEU A 334 22.53 -4.03 11.64
C LEU A 334 22.73 -2.53 11.45
N TYR A 335 23.66 -1.95 12.20
CA TYR A 335 24.00 -0.53 12.10
C TYR A 335 24.58 -0.17 10.73
N GLU A 336 25.45 -1.02 10.18
CA GLU A 336 26.00 -0.83 8.82
C GLU A 336 24.90 -0.91 7.75
N ILE A 337 23.96 -1.86 7.88
CA ILE A 337 22.83 -1.96 6.96
C ILE A 337 21.96 -0.69 7.05
N VAL A 338 21.72 -0.17 8.24
CA VAL A 338 20.97 1.09 8.44
C VAL A 338 21.67 2.27 7.75
N LYS A 339 23.01 2.33 7.80
CA LYS A 339 23.78 3.36 7.06
C LYS A 339 23.56 3.28 5.57
N LEU A 340 23.63 2.06 5.00
CA LEU A 340 23.39 1.83 3.56
C LEU A 340 21.95 2.24 3.17
N ILE A 341 20.95 1.90 3.99
CA ILE A 341 19.56 2.31 3.75
C ILE A 341 19.42 3.83 3.75
N LYS A 342 20.05 4.49 4.70
CA LYS A 342 20.03 5.96 4.83
C LYS A 342 20.69 6.64 3.64
N GLU A 343 21.84 6.14 3.20
CA GLU A 343 22.56 6.62 2.03
C GLU A 343 21.73 6.46 0.75
N ALA A 344 21.18 5.26 0.51
CA ALA A 344 20.32 5.00 -0.65
C ALA A 344 19.09 5.93 -0.68
N LYS A 345 18.47 6.19 0.49
CA LYS A 345 17.36 7.15 0.59
C LYS A 345 17.79 8.58 0.26
N ASN A 346 18.98 9.00 0.70
CA ASN A 346 19.51 10.32 0.37
C ASN A 346 19.75 10.46 -1.14
N VAL A 347 20.35 9.43 -1.76
CA VAL A 347 20.54 9.39 -3.23
C VAL A 347 19.20 9.48 -3.95
N ALA A 348 18.22 8.64 -3.56
CA ALA A 348 16.89 8.61 -4.17
C ALA A 348 16.10 9.92 -3.97
N SER A 349 16.52 10.78 -3.03
CA SER A 349 15.95 12.11 -2.78
C SER A 349 16.66 13.23 -3.54
N SER A 350 17.66 12.94 -4.39
CA SER A 350 18.35 13.96 -5.18
C SER A 350 17.63 14.25 -6.49
N ALA A 351 17.68 15.50 -6.95
CA ALA A 351 17.05 15.94 -8.20
C ALA A 351 17.59 15.17 -9.42
N ASP A 352 18.90 14.93 -9.45
CA ASP A 352 19.55 14.20 -10.55
C ASP A 352 19.08 12.74 -10.60
N TYR A 353 18.99 12.07 -9.46
CA TYR A 353 18.48 10.70 -9.41
C TYR A 353 17.03 10.63 -9.87
N VAL A 354 16.18 11.54 -9.40
CA VAL A 354 14.77 11.62 -9.78
C VAL A 354 14.65 11.81 -11.28
N LYS A 355 15.34 12.81 -11.84
CA LYS A 355 15.32 13.09 -13.27
C LYS A 355 15.80 11.91 -14.09
N ASN A 356 16.98 11.37 -13.78
CA ASN A 356 17.57 10.25 -14.51
C ASN A 356 16.70 9.00 -14.45
N THR A 357 16.05 8.75 -13.31
CA THR A 357 15.12 7.62 -13.14
C THR A 357 13.89 7.79 -14.04
N ILE A 358 13.27 8.96 -14.03
CA ILE A 358 12.08 9.24 -14.86
C ILE A 358 12.43 9.14 -16.35
N ASP A 359 13.55 9.72 -16.79
CA ASP A 359 14.04 9.65 -18.18
C ASP A 359 14.36 8.20 -18.60
N SER A 360 14.97 7.43 -17.73
CA SER A 360 15.26 6.00 -17.97
C SER A 360 13.99 5.16 -18.04
N LEU A 361 13.03 5.46 -17.19
CA LEU A 361 11.70 4.86 -17.21
C LEU A 361 10.97 5.18 -18.51
N GLU A 362 11.06 6.38 -19.02
CA GLU A 362 10.47 6.79 -20.28
C GLU A 362 11.14 6.08 -21.46
N THR A 363 12.48 6.07 -21.48
CA THR A 363 13.28 5.45 -22.54
C THR A 363 13.02 3.95 -22.68
N ASN A 364 12.97 3.23 -21.53
CA ASN A 364 12.81 1.78 -21.51
C ASN A 364 11.33 1.36 -21.42
N PHE A 365 10.40 2.21 -21.77
CA PHE A 365 8.97 1.92 -21.60
C PHE A 365 8.51 0.63 -22.26
N LYS A 366 9.01 0.32 -23.45
CA LYS A 366 8.64 -0.88 -24.22
C LYS A 366 9.29 -2.17 -23.71
N ASP A 367 10.45 -2.08 -23.04
CA ASP A 367 11.24 -3.24 -22.61
C ASP A 367 10.87 -3.76 -21.22
N ARG A 368 9.89 -3.17 -20.56
CA ARG A 368 9.52 -3.43 -19.15
C ARG A 368 8.84 -4.78 -18.88
N VAL A 369 8.51 -5.56 -19.89
CA VAL A 369 7.67 -6.77 -19.76
C VAL A 369 8.39 -7.97 -19.19
N ASN A 370 9.73 -7.97 -19.13
CA ASN A 370 10.51 -9.09 -18.61
C ASN A 370 10.84 -8.95 -17.13
N MET A 371 9.80 -8.99 -16.28
CA MET A 371 10.00 -9.09 -14.84
C MET A 371 10.62 -10.46 -14.51
N VAL A 372 11.72 -10.44 -13.78
CA VAL A 372 12.39 -11.62 -13.23
C VAL A 372 11.37 -12.43 -12.42
N LYS A 373 11.31 -13.76 -12.68
CA LYS A 373 10.47 -14.66 -11.85
C LYS A 373 10.81 -14.47 -10.37
N SER A 374 9.80 -14.56 -9.51
CA SER A 374 10.01 -14.40 -8.06
C SER A 374 11.01 -15.45 -7.55
N THR A 375 12.18 -14.99 -7.14
CA THR A 375 13.20 -15.82 -6.51
C THR A 375 13.19 -15.66 -4.99
N GLY A 376 12.46 -14.69 -4.48
CA GLY A 376 12.49 -14.24 -3.08
C GLY A 376 13.62 -13.26 -2.76
N ALA A 377 14.51 -12.96 -3.71
CA ALA A 377 15.69 -12.11 -3.50
C ALA A 377 15.34 -10.62 -3.32
N VAL A 378 14.22 -10.16 -3.86
CA VAL A 378 13.81 -8.77 -3.79
C VAL A 378 12.80 -8.58 -2.65
N THR A 379 13.09 -7.63 -1.78
CA THR A 379 12.20 -7.17 -0.71
C THR A 379 11.82 -5.72 -0.98
N VAL A 380 10.56 -5.43 -1.21
CA VAL A 380 10.05 -4.05 -1.26
C VAL A 380 9.38 -3.74 0.06
N LEU A 381 9.77 -2.66 0.70
CA LEU A 381 9.21 -2.22 1.98
C LEU A 381 8.61 -0.82 1.87
N THR A 382 7.36 -0.70 2.29
CA THR A 382 6.64 0.58 2.33
C THR A 382 6.07 0.84 3.71
N GLU A 383 5.96 2.12 4.09
CA GLU A 383 5.40 2.56 5.37
C GLU A 383 4.10 3.32 5.12
N TRP A 384 3.01 2.85 5.73
CA TRP A 384 1.69 3.48 5.62
C TRP A 384 1.30 4.32 6.83
N LYS A 385 2.11 4.29 7.90
CA LYS A 385 1.84 5.02 9.14
C LYS A 385 1.55 6.51 8.93
N HIS A 386 2.27 7.12 7.99
CA HIS A 386 2.21 8.56 7.74
C HIS A 386 1.39 8.95 6.49
N LEU A 387 0.66 8.00 5.89
CA LEU A 387 -0.19 8.30 4.73
C LEU A 387 -1.50 9.02 5.10
N GLY A 388 -1.92 8.96 6.37
CA GLY A 388 -3.13 9.64 6.84
C GLY A 388 -4.42 8.80 6.78
N PHE A 389 -4.33 7.49 6.59
CA PHE A 389 -5.50 6.60 6.59
C PHE A 389 -6.10 6.35 7.99
N MET A 390 -5.32 6.55 9.05
CA MET A 390 -5.68 6.25 10.45
C MET A 390 -5.68 7.49 11.34
N GLY A 391 -5.77 8.70 10.76
CA GLY A 391 -5.78 9.96 11.51
C GLY A 391 -7.09 10.18 12.29
N GLU A 392 -7.10 11.16 13.20
CA GLU A 392 -8.30 11.55 13.98
C GLU A 392 -9.45 12.06 13.11
N ASN A 393 -9.16 12.49 11.89
CA ASN A 393 -10.14 13.09 10.98
C ASN A 393 -10.81 12.09 10.02
N VAL A 394 -10.53 10.79 10.14
CA VAL A 394 -11.07 9.75 9.25
C VAL A 394 -12.25 8.98 9.84
N ASP A 395 -12.75 9.39 11.00
CA ASP A 395 -13.95 8.83 11.61
C ASP A 395 -15.18 9.15 10.76
N PHE A 396 -16.04 8.17 10.53
CA PHE A 396 -17.16 8.27 9.61
C PHE A 396 -18.49 8.16 10.34
N GLY A 397 -19.31 9.23 10.29
CA GLY A 397 -20.63 9.23 10.91
C GLY A 397 -20.60 9.01 12.43
N GLY A 398 -19.50 9.39 13.12
CA GLY A 398 -19.32 9.14 14.55
C GLY A 398 -18.83 7.75 14.89
N ASN A 399 -18.54 6.91 13.88
CA ASN A 399 -17.88 5.62 14.06
C ASN A 399 -16.38 5.80 13.94
N GLU A 400 -15.64 5.19 14.85
CA GLU A 400 -14.19 5.28 14.91
C GLU A 400 -13.52 4.25 13.98
N ILE A 401 -12.53 4.70 13.20
CA ILE A 401 -11.67 3.76 12.49
C ILE A 401 -10.73 3.07 13.49
N VAL A 402 -10.79 1.76 13.55
CA VAL A 402 -10.01 0.97 14.51
C VAL A 402 -8.91 0.14 13.88
N ASN A 403 -9.01 -0.19 12.59
CA ASN A 403 -7.98 -0.94 11.88
C ASN A 403 -7.96 -0.61 10.39
N LEU A 404 -6.78 -0.78 9.77
CA LEU A 404 -6.54 -0.70 8.34
C LEU A 404 -5.75 -1.91 7.88
N VAL A 405 -6.34 -2.73 7.03
CA VAL A 405 -5.74 -3.99 6.58
C VAL A 405 -5.58 -3.97 5.06
N PRO A 406 -4.36 -4.15 4.52
CA PRO A 406 -4.21 -4.43 3.09
C PRO A 406 -4.81 -5.80 2.78
N ALA A 407 -5.73 -5.87 1.82
CA ALA A 407 -6.25 -7.15 1.38
C ALA A 407 -5.13 -7.94 0.69
N PRO A 408 -5.02 -9.25 0.97
CA PRO A 408 -4.04 -10.10 0.31
C PRO A 408 -4.18 -10.04 -1.20
N CYS A 409 -3.09 -9.70 -1.85
CA CYS A 409 -3.06 -9.43 -3.27
C CYS A 409 -1.94 -10.26 -3.89
N ASN A 410 -2.27 -11.11 -4.85
CA ASN A 410 -1.28 -11.88 -5.63
C ASN A 410 -0.64 -11.04 -6.75
N LEU A 411 -0.86 -9.72 -6.73
CA LEU A 411 -0.68 -8.83 -7.88
C LEU A 411 0.77 -8.41 -8.09
N PHE A 412 1.62 -8.57 -7.09
CA PHE A 412 3.02 -8.19 -7.18
C PHE A 412 3.97 -9.39 -7.29
N ALA A 413 3.46 -10.59 -7.56
CA ALA A 413 4.36 -11.66 -7.98
C ALA A 413 5.01 -11.25 -9.32
N PRO A 414 6.31 -11.04 -9.39
CA PRO A 414 7.39 -11.69 -8.67
C PRO A 414 7.98 -10.87 -7.51
N VAL A 415 7.47 -9.70 -7.18
CA VAL A 415 8.00 -8.82 -6.14
C VAL A 415 7.07 -8.88 -4.92
N GLU A 416 7.61 -9.25 -3.77
CA GLU A 416 6.85 -9.31 -2.53
C GLU A 416 6.97 -7.99 -1.78
N ILE A 417 5.84 -7.28 -1.65
CA ILE A 417 5.76 -6.03 -0.93
C ILE A 417 5.39 -6.31 0.52
N SER A 418 6.21 -5.83 1.44
CA SER A 418 5.92 -5.76 2.86
C SER A 418 5.45 -4.36 3.24
N VAL A 419 4.34 -4.30 4.00
CA VAL A 419 3.72 -3.03 4.42
C VAL A 419 3.86 -2.89 5.93
N MET A 420 4.43 -1.78 6.39
CA MET A 420 4.41 -1.35 7.79
C MET A 420 3.27 -0.35 7.98
N SER A 421 2.27 -0.70 8.77
CA SER A 421 1.15 0.16 9.14
C SER A 421 1.18 0.50 10.62
N SER A 422 0.47 1.55 11.03
CA SER A 422 0.22 1.80 12.46
C SER A 422 -0.40 0.56 13.10
N SER A 423 -0.12 0.35 14.39
CA SER A 423 -0.95 -0.52 15.21
C SER A 423 -2.41 -0.08 15.12
N ASN A 424 -3.33 -1.01 15.28
CA ASN A 424 -4.74 -0.68 15.41
C ASN A 424 -4.96 0.23 16.64
N LYS A 425 -6.10 0.93 16.70
CA LYS A 425 -6.46 1.78 17.85
C LYS A 425 -7.01 0.97 19.04
N PHE A 426 -6.49 -0.22 19.30
CA PHE A 426 -6.85 -1.08 20.44
C PHE A 426 -5.81 -1.03 21.56
N ASP A 427 -5.11 0.12 21.72
CA ASP A 427 -4.11 0.29 22.76
C ASP A 427 -4.64 -0.02 24.18
N ASP A 428 -5.96 0.15 24.40
CA ASP A 428 -6.64 -0.22 25.63
C ASP A 428 -6.78 -1.74 25.79
N VAL A 429 -6.79 -2.48 24.68
CA VAL A 429 -6.95 -3.95 24.67
C VAL A 429 -5.59 -4.65 24.62
N ASP A 430 -4.62 -4.07 23.95
CA ASP A 430 -3.25 -4.59 23.85
C ASP A 430 -2.22 -3.47 24.06
N PRO A 431 -1.93 -3.12 25.33
CA PRO A 431 -0.99 -2.04 25.66
C PRO A 431 0.43 -2.25 25.11
N SER A 432 0.82 -3.51 24.80
CA SER A 432 2.15 -3.81 24.24
C SER A 432 2.34 -3.21 22.84
N MET A 433 1.23 -3.01 22.12
CA MET A 433 1.25 -2.40 20.79
C MET A 433 1.34 -0.88 20.78
N LYS A 434 1.35 -0.21 21.95
CA LYS A 434 1.54 1.24 22.04
C LYS A 434 2.89 1.62 21.40
N GLY A 435 2.85 2.41 20.34
CA GLY A 435 4.04 2.76 19.54
C GLY A 435 4.56 1.64 18.63
N GLY A 436 3.88 0.49 18.60
CA GLY A 436 4.17 -0.63 17.74
C GLY A 436 3.70 -0.43 16.29
N ILE A 437 3.91 -1.46 15.49
CA ILE A 437 3.47 -1.52 14.10
C ILE A 437 2.88 -2.90 13.76
N ASN A 438 1.98 -2.92 12.79
CA ASN A 438 1.57 -4.12 12.09
C ASN A 438 2.42 -4.26 10.82
N LEU A 439 3.13 -5.38 10.70
CA LEU A 439 3.92 -5.75 9.53
C LEU A 439 3.15 -6.78 8.70
N PHE A 440 2.63 -6.36 7.56
CA PHE A 440 2.01 -7.24 6.58
C PHE A 440 3.06 -7.70 5.57
N THR A 441 3.25 -8.99 5.43
CA THR A 441 4.21 -9.57 4.48
C THR A 441 3.68 -10.87 3.88
N SER A 442 3.98 -11.09 2.61
CA SER A 442 3.66 -12.34 1.90
C SER A 442 4.89 -13.21 1.85
N LEU A 443 4.76 -14.46 2.28
CA LEU A 443 5.84 -15.44 2.28
C LEU A 443 5.29 -16.84 1.94
N PRO A 444 6.14 -17.73 1.42
CA PRO A 444 5.81 -19.15 1.38
C PRO A 444 5.46 -19.67 2.78
N ILE A 445 4.41 -20.47 2.90
CA ILE A 445 3.98 -21.04 4.19
C ILE A 445 5.13 -21.73 4.91
N ALA A 446 6.03 -22.40 4.18
CA ALA A 446 7.19 -23.06 4.74
C ALA A 446 8.24 -22.11 5.36
N ALA A 447 8.27 -20.84 4.97
CA ALA A 447 9.18 -19.82 5.52
C ALA A 447 8.60 -19.13 6.78
N MET A 448 7.28 -19.20 6.98
CA MET A 448 6.57 -18.48 8.05
C MET A 448 7.07 -18.78 9.46
N PRO A 449 7.28 -20.06 9.87
CA PRO A 449 7.72 -20.36 11.23
C PRO A 449 9.07 -19.67 11.56
N LYS A 450 10.02 -19.70 10.62
CA LYS A 450 11.32 -19.06 10.82
C LYS A 450 11.21 -17.55 10.83
N PHE A 451 10.39 -16.95 9.97
CA PHE A 451 10.18 -15.52 9.98
C PHE A 451 9.53 -15.04 11.29
N LYS A 452 8.57 -15.80 11.82
CA LYS A 452 7.96 -15.52 13.11
C LYS A 452 9.00 -15.57 14.25
N GLU A 453 9.85 -16.60 14.27
CA GLU A 453 10.97 -16.70 15.22
C GLU A 453 11.90 -15.48 15.16
N GLU A 454 12.28 -15.04 13.95
CA GLU A 454 13.11 -13.85 13.76
C GLU A 454 12.44 -12.57 14.31
N ILE A 455 11.14 -12.39 14.09
CA ILE A 455 10.40 -11.23 14.65
C ILE A 455 10.30 -11.31 16.17
N GLU A 456 10.02 -12.49 16.72
CA GLU A 456 9.94 -12.69 18.19
C GLU A 456 11.30 -12.49 18.87
N ALA A 457 12.41 -12.77 18.19
CA ALA A 457 13.75 -12.53 18.71
C ALA A 457 14.04 -11.05 19.04
N LEU A 458 13.28 -10.10 18.49
CA LEU A 458 13.36 -8.68 18.88
C LEU A 458 13.07 -8.45 20.36
N ARG A 459 12.29 -9.33 21.03
CA ARG A 459 11.97 -9.23 22.47
C ARG A 459 13.20 -9.45 23.35
N SER A 460 14.15 -10.26 22.87
CA SER A 460 15.36 -10.64 23.63
C SER A 460 16.58 -9.76 23.32
N LEU A 461 16.44 -8.72 22.50
CA LEU A 461 17.51 -7.75 22.31
C LEU A 461 17.76 -6.99 23.63
N SER A 462 19.03 -6.95 24.04
CA SER A 462 19.50 -6.30 25.29
C SER A 462 20.08 -4.91 25.02
#